data_c6c67a5a5098267c6bd4b143b40be156
#
_entry.id   c6c67a5a5098267c6bd4b143b40be156
#
_cell.length_a   1.000
_cell.length_b   1.000
_cell.length_c   1.000
_cell.angle_alpha   90.00
_cell.angle_beta   90.00
_cell.angle_gamma   90.00
#
_symmetry.space_group_name_H-M   'P 1'
#
loop_
_entity.id
_entity.type
_entity.pdbx_description
1 polymer ?
#
loop_
_entity_poly.entity_id
_entity_poly.type
_entity_poly.pdbx_seq_one_letter_code
_entity_poly.pdbx_strand_id
1 'polypeptide(L)'
;MLLRHFLAPAVFSAALAGCATAPPVSSAPESTDQTVTVYPTMKRWIGTLNPTRSYNATAVASQRQNAYGGVELTVSPSSPTLTHVTMKVSVPNEPGLDLAGWGLSEGHCGSGNPPVLSPGMFPPVQLRANGQGNVDAKIPFIIPENGSYHVNVFRRSGTQLTDVITCADLRREI
;
A
#
# COMPACT_ATOMS: atom_id res chain seq x y z
N MET A 1 32.84 -35.28 -15.67
CA MET A 1 32.84 -36.05 -16.94
C MET A 1 32.14 -35.22 -18.00
N LEU A 2 32.93 -34.94 -19.05
CA LEU A 2 32.59 -34.42 -20.38
C LEU A 2 32.16 -32.97 -20.60
N LEU A 3 33.18 -32.21 -20.86
CA LEU A 3 33.35 -31.01 -21.69
C LEU A 3 32.78 -31.22 -23.12
N ARG A 4 32.06 -30.25 -23.66
CA ARG A 4 31.98 -30.06 -25.12
C ARG A 4 32.01 -28.58 -25.48
N HIS A 5 33.17 -28.19 -26.01
CA HIS A 5 33.41 -26.96 -26.77
C HIS A 5 32.77 -27.10 -28.15
N PHE A 6 32.13 -26.05 -28.64
CA PHE A 6 31.92 -25.85 -30.08
C PHE A 6 32.39 -24.44 -30.46
N LEU A 7 33.51 -24.43 -31.17
CA LEU A 7 33.97 -23.30 -31.99
C LEU A 7 33.21 -23.35 -33.32
N ALA A 8 32.82 -22.20 -33.86
CA ALA A 8 32.47 -22.04 -35.26
C ALA A 8 32.95 -20.68 -35.78
N PRO A 9 33.37 -20.59 -37.04
CA PRO A 9 34.31 -19.57 -37.53
C PRO A 9 33.66 -18.31 -38.09
N ALA A 10 34.45 -17.26 -38.12
CA ALA A 10 34.19 -15.98 -38.75
C ALA A 10 34.19 -16.10 -40.27
N VAL A 11 33.22 -15.48 -40.93
CA VAL A 11 33.29 -15.16 -42.36
C VAL A 11 33.27 -13.67 -42.55
N PHE A 12 34.40 -13.15 -43.03
CA PHE A 12 34.55 -11.81 -43.56
C PHE A 12 33.97 -11.74 -44.97
N SER A 13 33.08 -10.80 -45.23
CA SER A 13 32.72 -10.39 -46.58
C SER A 13 32.83 -8.87 -46.68
N ALA A 14 33.80 -8.46 -47.45
CA ALA A 14 33.98 -7.06 -47.88
C ALA A 14 33.05 -6.79 -49.09
N ALA A 15 32.32 -5.71 -49.10
CA ALA A 15 31.58 -5.22 -50.25
C ALA A 15 31.71 -3.70 -50.36
N LEU A 16 32.33 -3.31 -51.40
CA LEU A 16 32.52 -2.14 -52.24
C LEU A 16 31.64 -0.94 -52.04
N ALA A 17 32.37 0.21 -52.05
CA ALA A 17 31.85 1.59 -52.09
C ALA A 17 31.07 1.84 -53.40
N GLY A 18 29.87 2.39 -53.24
CA GLY A 18 29.09 3.01 -54.30
C GLY A 18 28.70 4.41 -53.85
N CYS A 19 29.36 5.45 -54.35
CA CYS A 19 28.91 6.84 -54.21
C CYS A 19 27.67 7.07 -55.08
N ALA A 20 26.50 7.15 -54.46
CA ALA A 20 25.30 7.69 -55.08
C ALA A 20 25.01 9.05 -54.45
N THR A 21 25.14 10.12 -55.25
CA THR A 21 24.70 11.47 -54.97
C THR A 21 23.18 11.48 -54.86
N ALA A 22 22.66 11.57 -53.65
CA ALA A 22 21.24 11.76 -53.40
C ALA A 22 20.83 13.24 -53.62
N PRO A 23 19.67 13.54 -54.23
CA PRO A 23 19.14 14.88 -54.33
C PRO A 23 18.76 15.44 -52.95
N PRO A 24 18.75 16.79 -52.76
CA PRO A 24 18.39 17.37 -51.47
C PRO A 24 16.92 17.08 -51.18
N VAL A 25 16.70 16.27 -50.15
CA VAL A 25 15.38 16.06 -49.58
C VAL A 25 15.01 17.31 -48.79
N SER A 26 13.98 18.03 -49.29
CA SER A 26 13.34 19.12 -48.56
C SER A 26 12.70 18.54 -47.31
N SER A 27 13.36 18.74 -46.18
CA SER A 27 12.79 18.38 -44.86
C SER A 27 11.66 19.35 -44.55
N ALA A 28 10.43 18.93 -44.85
CA ALA A 28 9.27 19.51 -44.19
C ALA A 28 9.41 19.27 -42.68
N PRO A 29 9.08 20.25 -41.82
CA PRO A 29 9.09 20.01 -40.38
C PRO A 29 8.02 18.97 -40.07
N GLU A 30 8.48 17.78 -39.73
CA GLU A 30 7.66 16.71 -39.19
C GLU A 30 7.15 17.21 -37.83
N SER A 31 5.88 17.70 -37.85
CA SER A 31 5.15 18.02 -36.63
C SER A 31 4.95 16.72 -35.86
N THR A 32 5.88 16.41 -35.00
CA THR A 32 5.75 15.34 -34.02
C THR A 32 4.70 15.81 -33.02
N ASP A 33 3.43 15.54 -33.35
CA ASP A 33 2.35 15.58 -32.37
C ASP A 33 2.63 14.46 -31.35
N GLN A 34 3.47 14.80 -30.37
CA GLN A 34 3.74 13.92 -29.23
C GLN A 34 2.48 13.94 -28.38
N THR A 35 1.57 13.03 -28.68
CA THR A 35 0.47 12.71 -27.79
C THR A 35 1.08 12.23 -26.46
N VAL A 36 1.21 13.16 -25.51
CA VAL A 36 1.65 12.82 -24.16
C VAL A 36 0.58 11.94 -23.55
N THR A 37 0.82 10.64 -23.57
CA THR A 37 -0.06 9.69 -22.87
C THR A 37 0.15 9.90 -21.37
N VAL A 38 -0.72 10.69 -20.76
CA VAL A 38 -0.75 10.86 -19.31
C VAL A 38 -1.30 9.56 -18.73
N TYR A 39 -0.43 8.72 -18.21
CA TYR A 39 -0.84 7.54 -17.46
C TYR A 39 -1.43 8.02 -16.12
N PRO A 40 -2.65 7.61 -15.78
CA PRO A 40 -3.24 7.98 -14.51
C PRO A 40 -2.38 7.44 -13.36
N THR A 41 -1.89 8.36 -12.53
CA THR A 41 -1.02 8.02 -11.41
C THR A 41 -1.80 7.30 -10.32
N MET A 42 -1.24 6.23 -9.79
CA MET A 42 -1.78 5.54 -8.62
C MET A 42 -1.77 6.49 -7.42
N LYS A 43 -2.92 6.67 -6.79
CA LYS A 43 -3.03 7.48 -5.57
C LYS A 43 -2.67 6.62 -4.37
N ARG A 44 -1.82 7.15 -3.50
CA ARG A 44 -1.26 6.40 -2.37
C ARG A 44 -1.30 7.22 -1.08
N TRP A 45 -1.67 6.56 0.01
CA TRP A 45 -1.60 7.09 1.37
C TRP A 45 -0.84 6.10 2.25
N ILE A 46 -0.02 6.63 3.13
CA ILE A 46 0.76 5.82 4.06
C ILE A 46 0.60 6.34 5.48
N GLY A 47 0.72 5.44 6.46
CA GLY A 47 0.70 5.76 7.88
C GLY A 47 1.56 4.83 8.71
N THR A 48 2.10 5.35 9.80
CA THR A 48 2.82 4.56 10.80
C THR A 48 1.89 4.29 11.97
N LEU A 49 1.67 3.01 12.27
CA LEU A 49 0.90 2.58 13.43
C LEU A 49 1.70 2.84 14.71
N ASN A 50 1.16 3.67 15.58
CA ASN A 50 1.76 4.03 16.86
C ASN A 50 0.85 3.55 18.00
N PRO A 51 1.43 3.13 19.13
CA PRO A 51 0.66 2.72 20.31
C PRO A 51 -0.29 3.81 20.78
N THR A 52 -1.54 3.43 21.05
CA THR A 52 -2.50 4.34 21.69
C THR A 52 -2.49 4.14 23.20
N ARG A 53 -2.79 5.20 23.94
CA ARG A 53 -3.07 5.09 25.38
C ARG A 53 -4.53 4.64 25.51
N SER A 54 -4.76 3.43 25.99
CA SER A 54 -6.13 3.02 26.37
C SER A 54 -6.58 3.87 27.55
N TYR A 55 -7.62 4.67 27.35
CA TYR A 55 -8.26 5.48 28.40
C TYR A 55 -9.36 4.70 29.13
N ASN A 56 -9.15 3.44 29.42
CA ASN A 56 -10.06 2.74 30.33
C ASN A 56 -9.70 3.08 31.77
N ALA A 57 -10.48 3.98 32.36
CA ALA A 57 -10.36 4.47 33.74
C ALA A 57 -10.45 3.42 34.84
N THR A 58 -10.63 2.14 34.52
CA THR A 58 -10.70 1.01 35.46
C THR A 58 -9.53 0.03 35.37
N ALA A 59 -8.61 0.21 34.41
CA ALA A 59 -7.42 -0.65 34.33
C ALA A 59 -6.33 -0.09 35.25
N VAL A 60 -6.14 -0.74 36.34
CA VAL A 60 -4.95 -0.64 37.18
C VAL A 60 -3.73 -0.94 36.31
N ALA A 61 -2.83 0.03 36.21
CA ALA A 61 -1.67 0.08 35.36
C ALA A 61 -1.98 0.30 33.87
N SER A 62 -1.64 1.49 33.42
CA SER A 62 -1.53 1.83 31.99
C SER A 62 -0.48 0.94 31.31
N GLN A 63 -0.85 -0.25 30.95
CA GLN A 63 -0.05 -1.06 30.05
C GLN A 63 0.00 -0.32 28.72
N ARG A 64 1.11 0.33 28.45
CA ARG A 64 1.40 0.84 27.11
C ARG A 64 1.32 -0.35 26.17
N GLN A 65 0.28 -0.37 25.39
CA GLN A 65 0.17 -1.39 24.35
C GLN A 65 1.28 -1.07 23.34
N ASN A 66 2.27 -1.93 23.26
CA ASN A 66 3.41 -1.75 22.35
C ASN A 66 3.04 -2.21 20.92
N ALA A 67 1.83 -1.92 20.48
CA ALA A 67 1.40 -2.24 19.12
C ALA A 67 1.97 -1.22 18.14
N TYR A 68 2.61 -1.70 17.08
CA TYR A 68 3.25 -0.85 16.06
C TYR A 68 3.16 -1.50 14.68
N GLY A 69 3.45 -0.72 13.63
CA GLY A 69 3.44 -1.23 12.27
C GLY A 69 3.35 -0.15 11.23
N GLY A 70 2.80 -0.52 10.08
CA GLY A 70 2.58 0.41 8.97
C GLY A 70 1.38 0.01 8.15
N VAL A 71 0.77 0.99 7.53
CA VAL A 71 -0.38 0.82 6.64
C VAL A 71 -0.18 1.64 5.37
N GLU A 72 -0.58 1.06 4.27
CA GLU A 72 -0.60 1.68 2.95
C GLU A 72 -1.97 1.48 2.31
N LEU A 73 -2.53 2.55 1.74
CA LEU A 73 -3.75 2.53 0.97
C LEU A 73 -3.46 3.01 -0.44
N THR A 74 -3.95 2.29 -1.44
CA THR A 74 -3.78 2.66 -2.84
C THR A 74 -5.11 2.61 -3.58
N VAL A 75 -5.33 3.59 -4.46
CA VAL A 75 -6.45 3.58 -5.42
C VAL A 75 -5.85 3.42 -6.81
N SER A 76 -6.16 2.29 -7.44
CA SER A 76 -5.68 2.00 -8.79
C SER A 76 -6.61 2.60 -9.83
N PRO A 77 -6.08 3.20 -10.92
CA PRO A 77 -6.86 3.63 -12.05
C PRO A 77 -7.70 2.52 -12.69
N SER A 78 -7.23 1.28 -12.63
CA SER A 78 -7.95 0.09 -13.14
C SER A 78 -9.09 -0.38 -12.23
N SER A 79 -9.16 0.11 -10.99
CA SER A 79 -10.21 -0.21 -10.02
C SER A 79 -10.57 1.03 -9.20
N PRO A 80 -11.15 2.07 -9.84
CA PRO A 80 -11.31 3.38 -9.25
C PRO A 80 -12.37 3.45 -8.14
N THR A 81 -13.12 2.37 -7.94
CA THR A 81 -14.16 2.26 -6.90
C THR A 81 -13.70 1.54 -5.63
N LEU A 82 -12.47 1.04 -5.64
CA LEU A 82 -11.91 0.26 -4.54
C LEU A 82 -10.62 0.87 -4.03
N THR A 83 -10.44 0.87 -2.72
CA THR A 83 -9.16 1.13 -2.08
C THR A 83 -8.52 -0.20 -1.67
N HIS A 84 -7.32 -0.46 -2.15
CA HIS A 84 -6.49 -1.57 -1.72
C HIS A 84 -5.72 -1.15 -0.47
N VAL A 85 -5.79 -1.96 0.57
CA VAL A 85 -5.17 -1.72 1.86
C VAL A 85 -4.19 -2.83 2.16
N THR A 86 -2.93 -2.46 2.35
CA THR A 86 -1.92 -3.35 2.91
C THR A 86 -1.50 -2.84 4.28
N MET A 87 -1.50 -3.70 5.28
CA MET A 87 -1.10 -3.34 6.62
C MET A 87 -0.26 -4.46 7.24
N LYS A 88 0.79 -4.06 7.94
CA LYS A 88 1.57 -4.93 8.82
C LYS A 88 1.47 -4.40 10.24
N VAL A 89 1.11 -5.25 11.17
CA VAL A 89 0.96 -4.88 12.58
C VAL A 89 1.69 -5.89 13.46
N SER A 90 2.27 -5.40 14.52
CA SER A 90 2.87 -6.20 15.58
C SER A 90 2.26 -5.79 16.92
N VAL A 91 1.71 -6.76 17.65
CA VAL A 91 1.09 -6.58 18.98
C VAL A 91 1.81 -7.56 19.94
N PRO A 92 3.04 -7.26 20.35
CA PRO A 92 3.79 -8.13 21.23
C PRO A 92 3.16 -8.16 22.63
N ASN A 93 3.35 -9.28 23.33
CA ASN A 93 2.93 -9.46 24.72
C ASN A 93 1.41 -9.39 24.97
N GLU A 94 0.61 -9.76 24.00
CA GLU A 94 -0.85 -9.91 24.13
C GLU A 94 -1.23 -11.41 24.02
N PRO A 95 -1.05 -12.20 25.08
CA PRO A 95 -1.38 -13.62 25.05
C PRO A 95 -2.89 -13.79 24.84
N GLY A 96 -3.27 -14.67 23.92
CA GLY A 96 -4.67 -14.93 23.59
C GLY A 96 -5.33 -13.94 22.61
N LEU A 97 -4.58 -12.93 22.12
CA LEU A 97 -5.06 -12.09 21.02
C LEU A 97 -4.63 -12.73 19.69
N ASP A 98 -5.49 -13.55 19.13
CA ASP A 98 -5.29 -14.22 17.83
C ASP A 98 -5.94 -13.45 16.66
N LEU A 99 -6.89 -12.58 16.98
CA LEU A 99 -7.61 -11.74 16.02
C LEU A 99 -7.68 -10.29 16.48
N ALA A 100 -7.30 -9.37 15.60
CA ALA A 100 -7.54 -7.94 15.78
C ALA A 100 -8.51 -7.42 14.71
N GLY A 101 -9.32 -6.43 15.07
CA GLY A 101 -10.12 -5.67 14.12
C GLY A 101 -9.36 -4.44 13.64
N TRP A 102 -9.81 -3.85 12.55
CA TRP A 102 -9.31 -2.56 12.10
C TRP A 102 -10.41 -1.77 11.37
N GLY A 103 -10.18 -0.48 11.16
CA GLY A 103 -11.09 0.38 10.43
C GLY A 103 -10.41 1.67 10.00
N LEU A 104 -10.91 2.23 8.90
CA LEU A 104 -10.56 3.54 8.38
C LEU A 104 -11.60 4.54 8.88
N SER A 105 -11.16 5.67 9.42
CA SER A 105 -12.03 6.75 9.94
C SER A 105 -11.57 8.12 9.44
N GLU A 106 -12.48 9.08 9.39
CA GLU A 106 -12.15 10.48 9.14
C GLU A 106 -11.51 11.14 10.37
N GLY A 107 -10.72 12.20 10.13
CA GLY A 107 -10.03 12.93 11.19
C GLY A 107 -8.67 12.32 11.53
N HIS A 108 -8.23 12.57 12.77
CA HIS A 108 -6.93 12.15 13.29
C HIS A 108 -7.07 11.07 14.34
N CYS A 109 -5.98 10.41 14.65
CA CYS A 109 -5.89 9.45 15.75
C CYS A 109 -6.41 10.07 17.05
N GLY A 110 -7.35 9.38 17.70
CA GLY A 110 -8.00 9.85 18.92
C GLY A 110 -9.20 10.77 18.71
N SER A 111 -9.62 11.06 17.47
CA SER A 111 -10.83 11.87 17.19
C SER A 111 -12.13 11.22 17.67
N GLY A 112 -12.14 9.91 17.86
CA GLY A 112 -13.34 9.16 18.23
C GLY A 112 -14.34 8.97 17.10
N ASN A 113 -14.03 9.37 15.88
CA ASN A 113 -14.90 9.21 14.72
C ASN A 113 -15.09 7.72 14.38
N PRO A 114 -16.32 7.32 14.03
CA PRO A 114 -16.59 5.94 13.62
C PRO A 114 -15.90 5.61 12.30
N PRO A 115 -15.67 4.31 12.02
CA PRO A 115 -15.19 3.88 10.72
C PRO A 115 -16.11 4.29 9.57
N VAL A 116 -15.53 4.65 8.41
CA VAL A 116 -16.26 5.08 7.19
C VAL A 116 -17.13 3.97 6.58
N LEU A 117 -16.88 2.73 6.96
CA LEU A 117 -17.65 1.54 6.58
C LEU A 117 -18.01 0.75 7.83
N SER A 118 -19.06 -0.08 7.74
CA SER A 118 -19.41 -0.99 8.82
C SER A 118 -18.26 -1.99 9.11
N PRO A 119 -18.07 -2.39 10.37
CA PRO A 119 -16.94 -3.24 10.78
C PRO A 119 -16.80 -4.56 10.01
N GLY A 120 -17.90 -5.13 9.53
CA GLY A 120 -17.89 -6.34 8.71
C GLY A 120 -17.25 -6.20 7.32
N MET A 121 -17.05 -4.97 6.86
CA MET A 121 -16.37 -4.67 5.58
C MET A 121 -14.85 -4.69 5.70
N PHE A 122 -14.33 -4.74 6.91
CA PHE A 122 -12.89 -4.79 7.20
C PHE A 122 -12.54 -6.23 7.64
N PRO A 123 -11.84 -7.00 6.79
CA PRO A 123 -11.44 -8.36 7.17
C PRO A 123 -10.50 -8.31 8.38
N PRO A 124 -10.68 -9.21 9.38
CA PRO A 124 -9.86 -9.16 10.57
C PRO A 124 -8.40 -9.46 10.30
N VAL A 125 -7.52 -8.89 11.12
CA VAL A 125 -6.09 -9.22 11.13
C VAL A 125 -5.92 -10.51 11.91
N GLN A 126 -5.39 -11.53 11.27
CA GLN A 126 -4.98 -12.76 11.96
C GLN A 126 -3.57 -12.57 12.52
N LEU A 127 -3.44 -12.70 13.83
CA LEU A 127 -2.17 -12.59 14.53
C LEU A 127 -1.55 -13.97 14.74
N ARG A 128 -0.27 -14.09 14.46
CA ARG A 128 0.52 -15.27 14.76
C ARG A 128 0.85 -15.29 16.26
N ALA A 129 1.35 -16.42 16.75
CA ALA A 129 1.75 -16.57 18.17
C ALA A 129 2.79 -15.53 18.64
N ASN A 130 3.56 -14.95 17.72
CA ASN A 130 4.51 -13.86 18.02
C ASN A 130 3.85 -12.46 17.98
N GLY A 131 2.53 -12.36 17.86
CA GLY A 131 1.77 -11.12 17.79
C GLY A 131 1.85 -10.38 16.45
N GLN A 132 2.44 -10.97 15.42
CA GLN A 132 2.53 -10.34 14.10
C GLN A 132 1.36 -10.74 13.20
N GLY A 133 0.82 -9.76 12.48
CA GLY A 133 -0.24 -9.97 11.49
C GLY A 133 -0.09 -9.05 10.30
N ASN A 134 -0.79 -9.41 9.24
CA ASN A 134 -0.87 -8.60 8.03
C ASN A 134 -2.29 -8.60 7.47
N VAL A 135 -2.63 -7.53 6.79
CA VAL A 135 -3.84 -7.38 5.97
C VAL A 135 -3.42 -7.11 4.54
N ASP A 136 -4.11 -7.76 3.63
CA ASP A 136 -4.14 -7.44 2.20
C ASP A 136 -5.61 -7.51 1.80
N ALA A 137 -6.24 -6.35 1.61
CA ALA A 137 -7.69 -6.26 1.42
C ALA A 137 -8.07 -5.17 0.43
N LYS A 138 -9.21 -5.35 -0.23
CA LYS A 138 -9.86 -4.32 -1.03
C LYS A 138 -11.16 -3.93 -0.34
N ILE A 139 -11.33 -2.63 -0.06
CA ILE A 139 -12.54 -2.09 0.56
C ILE A 139 -13.31 -1.21 -0.44
N PRO A 140 -14.66 -1.25 -0.45
CA PRO A 140 -15.49 -0.45 -1.35
C PRO A 140 -15.63 1.00 -0.83
N PHE A 141 -14.51 1.68 -0.74
CA PHE A 141 -14.41 3.07 -0.32
C PHE A 141 -13.29 3.73 -1.10
N ILE A 142 -13.54 4.93 -1.61
CA ILE A 142 -12.52 5.75 -2.26
C ILE A 142 -12.09 6.79 -1.25
N ILE A 143 -10.83 6.72 -0.81
CA ILE A 143 -10.28 7.73 0.08
C ILE A 143 -10.18 9.07 -0.66
N PRO A 144 -10.87 10.14 -0.18
CA PRO A 144 -10.80 11.45 -0.81
C PRO A 144 -9.39 12.03 -0.77
N GLU A 145 -9.07 12.85 -1.76
CA GLU A 145 -7.76 13.51 -1.83
C GLU A 145 -7.60 14.60 -0.77
N ASN A 146 -8.71 15.19 -0.38
CA ASN A 146 -8.79 16.20 0.66
C ASN A 146 -9.36 15.59 1.93
N GLY A 147 -8.93 16.12 3.07
CA GLY A 147 -9.33 15.64 4.38
C GLY A 147 -8.22 14.86 5.08
N SER A 148 -8.46 14.60 6.36
CA SER A 148 -7.58 13.79 7.20
C SER A 148 -8.25 12.46 7.44
N TYR A 149 -7.48 11.39 7.37
CA TYR A 149 -7.94 10.04 7.63
C TYR A 149 -6.95 9.32 8.52
N HIS A 150 -7.45 8.36 9.29
CA HIS A 150 -6.61 7.52 10.13
C HIS A 150 -7.11 6.08 10.14
N VAL A 151 -6.21 5.15 10.40
CA VAL A 151 -6.52 3.74 10.58
C VAL A 151 -6.36 3.37 12.04
N ASN A 152 -7.42 2.84 12.63
CA ASN A 152 -7.41 2.25 13.95
C ASN A 152 -7.28 0.74 13.87
N VAL A 153 -6.49 0.14 14.75
CA VAL A 153 -6.50 -1.30 15.02
C VAL A 153 -7.09 -1.51 16.41
N PHE A 154 -8.06 -2.40 16.49
CA PHE A 154 -8.84 -2.63 17.69
C PHE A 154 -8.53 -4.01 18.26
N ARG A 155 -8.58 -4.11 19.58
CA ARG A 155 -8.72 -5.40 20.25
C ARG A 155 -10.07 -5.99 19.87
N ARG A 156 -10.10 -7.26 19.53
CA ARG A 156 -11.33 -7.97 19.22
C ARG A 156 -11.66 -8.96 20.34
N SER A 157 -12.87 -8.86 20.83
CA SER A 157 -13.44 -9.84 21.76
C SER A 157 -14.70 -10.43 21.12
N GLY A 158 -14.59 -11.65 20.61
CA GLY A 158 -15.66 -12.27 19.81
C GLY A 158 -15.96 -11.46 18.55
N THR A 159 -17.18 -10.96 18.41
CA THR A 159 -17.62 -10.10 17.29
C THR A 159 -17.46 -8.60 17.56
N GLN A 160 -17.15 -8.21 18.79
CA GLN A 160 -17.07 -6.82 19.20
C GLN A 160 -15.65 -6.29 19.04
N LEU A 161 -15.55 -5.05 18.54
CA LEU A 161 -14.34 -4.25 18.58
C LEU A 161 -14.34 -3.46 19.89
N THR A 162 -13.29 -3.59 20.68
CA THR A 162 -13.18 -2.89 21.95
C THR A 162 -12.17 -1.75 21.86
N ASP A 163 -11.08 -1.85 22.58
CA ASP A 163 -10.10 -0.77 22.69
C ASP A 163 -9.25 -0.60 21.42
N VAL A 164 -8.95 0.65 21.04
CA VAL A 164 -7.96 0.95 20.03
C VAL A 164 -6.57 0.66 20.61
N ILE A 165 -5.86 -0.30 20.02
CA ILE A 165 -4.53 -0.71 20.46
C ILE A 165 -3.41 0.04 19.75
N THR A 166 -3.64 0.45 18.49
CA THR A 166 -2.71 1.27 17.72
C THR A 166 -3.46 2.06 16.67
N CYS A 167 -2.90 3.19 16.27
CA CYS A 167 -3.50 4.09 15.30
C CYS A 167 -2.43 4.69 14.38
N ALA A 168 -2.81 4.95 13.13
CA ALA A 168 -1.97 5.63 12.15
C ALA A 168 -2.74 6.77 11.49
N ASP A 169 -2.25 7.99 11.60
CA ASP A 169 -2.67 9.09 10.74
C ASP A 169 -2.11 8.87 9.33
N LEU A 170 -2.96 9.03 8.33
CA LEU A 170 -2.60 8.83 6.93
C LEU A 170 -2.11 10.13 6.31
N ARG A 171 -1.01 10.04 5.56
CA ARG A 171 -0.53 11.11 4.70
C ARG A 171 -0.53 10.65 3.26
N ARG A 172 -0.95 11.53 2.36
CA ARG A 172 -0.88 11.27 0.93
C ARG A 172 0.58 11.36 0.45
N GLU A 173 0.99 10.41 -0.35
CA GLU A 173 2.22 10.52 -1.14
C GLU A 173 1.88 11.09 -2.53
N ILE A 174 2.67 12.06 -2.96
CA ILE A 174 2.53 12.76 -4.24
C ILE A 174 3.55 12.18 -5.22
#